data_00287f084c0b8a48124031b2ab18855a
#
_entry.id   00287f084c0b8a48124031b2ab18855a
#
_cell.length_a   1.000
_cell.length_b   1.000
_cell.length_c   1.000
_cell.angle_alpha   90.00
_cell.angle_beta   90.00
_cell.angle_gamma   90.00
#
_symmetry.space_group_name_H-M   'P 1'
#
loop_
_entity.id
_entity.type
_entity.pdbx_description
1 polymer ?
#
loop_
_entity_poly.entity_id
_entity_poly.type
_entity_poly.pdbx_seq_one_letter_code
_entity_poly.pdbx_strand_id
1 'polypeptide(L)'
;MSGAGGAGRPGAGIPKVAEFWERRYSGDGRPWGDGPSELARLAVARLRPGVAAGAARGADGLPFLVLDVGCGYGRDTRYLAAELGCRVLGLDPAPAAVTGARKQRTQDLEVEYRLGEVASLACEAGQAASYDVAYACNVYHLLGPIGRREFTAALAALVRPGGLLFLSTLSPRDPQHYAVGDPVSGEERSWIEHVYLHFCTAEELAADFAAFEVLDLDERSYEEDNADGPGHRHASWFLEGRRR
;
A
#
# COMPACT_ATOMS: atom_id res chain seq x y z
N MET A 1 -6.16 -25.10 47.30
CA MET A 1 -5.21 -23.98 47.33
C MET A 1 -5.07 -23.50 45.92
N SER A 2 -5.85 -22.55 45.61
CA SER A 2 -5.64 -21.25 45.00
C SER A 2 -4.87 -21.30 43.68
N GLY A 3 -5.59 -21.47 42.58
CA GLY A 3 -5.15 -21.07 41.25
C GLY A 3 -5.45 -19.58 41.05
N ALA A 4 -4.43 -18.77 40.91
CA ALA A 4 -4.58 -17.37 40.54
C ALA A 4 -4.89 -17.27 39.03
N GLY A 5 -6.15 -16.94 38.73
CA GLY A 5 -6.57 -16.54 37.39
C GLY A 5 -5.94 -15.18 37.05
N GLY A 6 -5.07 -15.17 36.05
CA GLY A 6 -4.58 -13.93 35.45
C GLY A 6 -5.74 -13.23 34.74
N ALA A 7 -6.29 -12.19 35.37
CA ALA A 7 -7.23 -11.29 34.74
C ALA A 7 -6.52 -10.56 33.60
N GLY A 8 -6.94 -10.84 32.37
CA GLY A 8 -6.55 -10.08 31.19
C GLY A 8 -6.86 -8.60 31.41
N ARG A 9 -5.90 -7.73 31.13
CA ARG A 9 -6.10 -6.28 31.15
C ARG A 9 -7.17 -5.90 30.14
N PRO A 10 -8.21 -5.12 30.54
CA PRO A 10 -9.19 -4.66 29.58
C PRO A 10 -8.58 -3.58 28.66
N GLY A 11 -8.64 -3.85 27.35
CA GLY A 11 -8.80 -2.83 26.32
C GLY A 11 -7.76 -1.73 26.24
N ALA A 12 -6.51 -2.05 25.89
CA ALA A 12 -5.73 -1.08 25.10
C ALA A 12 -6.40 -1.02 23.73
N GLY A 13 -7.05 0.11 23.39
CA GLY A 13 -7.63 0.31 22.07
C GLY A 13 -6.59 0.06 21.00
N ILE A 14 -7.02 -0.50 19.85
CA ILE A 14 -6.14 -0.76 18.69
C ILE A 14 -5.38 0.53 18.40
N PRO A 15 -4.02 0.53 18.44
CA PRO A 15 -3.26 1.72 18.14
C PRO A 15 -3.68 2.22 16.76
N LYS A 16 -4.01 3.50 16.64
CA LYS A 16 -4.38 4.04 15.34
C LYS A 16 -3.18 3.89 14.41
N VAL A 17 -3.36 3.16 13.31
CA VAL A 17 -2.31 2.87 12.33
C VAL A 17 -1.61 4.16 11.89
N ALA A 18 -2.39 5.22 11.63
CA ALA A 18 -1.84 6.52 11.27
C ALA A 18 -0.90 7.12 12.34
N GLU A 19 -1.22 6.98 13.65
CA GLU A 19 -0.36 7.49 14.73
C GLU A 19 0.95 6.70 14.87
N PHE A 20 0.92 5.40 14.58
CA PHE A 20 2.13 4.58 14.56
C PHE A 20 3.06 5.05 13.43
N TRP A 21 2.54 5.20 12.21
CA TRP A 21 3.31 5.65 11.06
C TRP A 21 3.77 7.10 11.16
N GLU A 22 2.94 8.00 11.75
CA GLU A 22 3.36 9.37 12.04
C GLU A 22 4.62 9.41 12.89
N ARG A 23 4.67 8.62 13.97
CA ARG A 23 5.87 8.52 14.81
C ARG A 23 7.07 7.91 14.05
N ARG A 24 6.81 6.88 13.22
CA ARG A 24 7.85 6.19 12.44
C ARG A 24 8.51 7.12 11.43
N TYR A 25 7.73 7.97 10.76
CA TYR A 25 8.22 8.94 9.78
C TYR A 25 8.73 10.25 10.40
N SER A 26 8.42 10.56 11.66
CA SER A 26 8.91 11.76 12.36
C SER A 26 10.39 11.69 12.77
N GLY A 27 11.02 10.50 12.72
CA GLY A 27 12.45 10.29 12.95
C GLY A 27 13.29 10.62 11.70
N ASP A 28 14.33 9.84 11.44
CA ASP A 28 15.18 9.98 10.24
C ASP A 28 14.47 9.64 8.91
N GLY A 29 13.20 9.29 9.00
CA GLY A 29 12.19 9.40 7.96
C GLY A 29 12.28 8.44 6.78
N ARG A 30 13.25 7.51 6.74
CA ARG A 30 13.45 6.56 5.64
C ARG A 30 13.62 5.12 6.13
N PRO A 31 12.61 4.54 6.79
CA PRO A 31 12.74 3.22 7.42
C PRO A 31 13.10 2.10 6.43
N TRP A 32 12.78 2.26 5.16
CA TRP A 32 12.99 1.25 4.11
C TRP A 32 14.09 1.62 3.10
N GLY A 33 15.01 2.51 3.47
CA GLY A 33 16.08 2.96 2.58
C GLY A 33 15.62 3.79 1.37
N ASP A 34 16.50 3.93 0.39
CA ASP A 34 16.26 4.76 -0.81
C ASP A 34 15.90 3.95 -2.06
N GLY A 35 16.16 2.64 -2.07
CA GLY A 35 15.86 1.76 -3.21
C GLY A 35 14.36 1.48 -3.35
N PRO A 36 13.84 1.25 -4.58
CA PRO A 36 12.44 0.93 -4.80
C PRO A 36 12.06 -0.41 -4.18
N SER A 37 10.79 -0.55 -3.79
CA SER A 37 10.24 -1.84 -3.34
C SER A 37 10.24 -2.88 -4.46
N GLU A 38 10.08 -4.15 -4.09
CA GLU A 38 9.94 -5.23 -5.05
C GLU A 38 8.67 -5.06 -5.93
N LEU A 39 7.58 -4.58 -5.34
CA LEU A 39 6.35 -4.27 -6.08
C LEU A 39 6.58 -3.15 -7.12
N ALA A 40 7.36 -2.11 -6.78
CA ALA A 40 7.63 -1.02 -7.72
C ALA A 40 8.46 -1.49 -8.91
N ARG A 41 9.45 -2.37 -8.69
CA ARG A 41 10.21 -2.99 -9.77
C ARG A 41 9.31 -3.82 -10.68
N LEU A 42 8.40 -4.61 -10.11
CA LEU A 42 7.42 -5.40 -10.85
C LEU A 42 6.50 -4.49 -11.69
N ALA A 43 5.91 -3.47 -11.07
CA ALA A 43 5.01 -2.53 -11.76
C ALA A 43 5.70 -1.85 -12.94
N VAL A 44 6.93 -1.38 -12.75
CA VAL A 44 7.72 -0.79 -13.85
C VAL A 44 7.99 -1.80 -14.96
N ALA A 45 8.38 -3.02 -14.64
CA ALA A 45 8.63 -4.06 -15.64
C ALA A 45 7.37 -4.40 -16.48
N ARG A 46 6.20 -4.38 -15.85
CA ARG A 46 4.90 -4.63 -16.51
C ARG A 46 4.41 -3.46 -17.36
N LEU A 47 4.60 -2.21 -16.89
CA LEU A 47 4.10 -1.00 -17.55
C LEU A 47 5.03 -0.49 -18.66
N ARG A 48 6.35 -0.65 -18.52
CA ARG A 48 7.36 -0.11 -19.45
C ARG A 48 7.14 -0.48 -20.92
N PRO A 49 6.76 -1.72 -21.30
CA PRO A 49 6.50 -2.05 -22.71
C PRO A 49 5.38 -1.20 -23.32
N GLY A 50 4.30 -0.95 -22.58
CA GLY A 50 3.21 -0.08 -23.02
C GLY A 50 3.62 1.39 -23.16
N VAL A 51 4.44 1.87 -22.23
CA VAL A 51 5.01 3.23 -22.29
C VAL A 51 5.91 3.38 -23.53
N ALA A 52 6.83 2.45 -23.74
CA ALA A 52 7.75 2.47 -24.88
C ALA A 52 7.02 2.40 -26.24
N ALA A 53 5.89 1.69 -26.30
CA ALA A 53 5.05 1.61 -27.49
C ALA A 53 4.16 2.88 -27.70
N GLY A 54 4.24 3.88 -26.80
CA GLY A 54 3.40 5.06 -26.86
C GLY A 54 1.92 4.82 -26.51
N ALA A 55 1.59 3.60 -26.08
CA ALA A 55 0.22 3.19 -25.72
C ALA A 55 -0.19 3.66 -24.32
N ALA A 56 0.78 4.00 -23.46
CA ALA A 56 0.53 4.43 -22.09
C ALA A 56 0.33 5.96 -22.02
N ARG A 57 -0.81 6.41 -22.57
CA ARG A 57 -1.31 7.76 -22.37
C ARG A 57 -2.65 7.70 -21.67
N GLY A 58 -2.90 8.65 -20.78
CA GLY A 58 -4.22 8.86 -20.19
C GLY A 58 -5.25 9.19 -21.27
N ALA A 59 -6.52 9.13 -20.90
CA ALA A 59 -7.62 9.49 -21.81
C ALA A 59 -7.54 10.94 -22.33
N ASP A 60 -6.80 11.81 -21.61
CA ASP A 60 -6.52 13.21 -21.93
C ASP A 60 -5.34 13.40 -22.90
N GLY A 61 -4.70 12.31 -23.34
CA GLY A 61 -3.49 12.35 -24.19
C GLY A 61 -2.19 12.69 -23.46
N LEU A 62 -2.26 13.01 -22.15
CA LEU A 62 -1.12 13.26 -21.28
C LEU A 62 -0.46 11.94 -20.84
N PRO A 63 0.75 11.96 -20.24
CA PRO A 63 1.30 10.80 -19.58
C PRO A 63 0.29 10.23 -18.59
N PHE A 64 0.18 8.89 -18.52
CA PHE A 64 -0.78 8.23 -17.64
C PHE A 64 -0.59 8.65 -16.17
N LEU A 65 -1.67 8.57 -15.39
CA LEU A 65 -1.72 9.02 -14.01
C LEU A 65 -1.75 7.82 -13.06
N VAL A 66 -0.78 7.76 -12.19
CA VAL A 66 -0.66 6.75 -11.13
C VAL A 66 -1.11 7.33 -9.80
N LEU A 67 -1.93 6.60 -9.05
CA LEU A 67 -2.23 6.86 -7.64
C LEU A 67 -1.39 5.90 -6.77
N ASP A 68 -0.46 6.44 -6.00
CA ASP A 68 0.35 5.70 -5.03
C ASP A 68 -0.28 5.86 -3.64
N VAL A 69 -0.98 4.83 -3.17
CA VAL A 69 -1.72 4.83 -1.90
C VAL A 69 -0.83 4.31 -0.78
N GLY A 70 -0.68 5.13 0.28
CA GLY A 70 0.28 4.87 1.35
C GLY A 70 1.70 5.12 0.90
N CYS A 71 1.93 6.23 0.22
CA CYS A 71 3.20 6.54 -0.44
C CYS A 71 4.38 6.74 0.52
N GLY A 72 4.13 6.87 1.83
CA GLY A 72 5.15 7.14 2.82
C GLY A 72 5.99 8.38 2.47
N TYR A 73 7.30 8.26 2.55
CA TYR A 73 8.24 9.33 2.16
C TYR A 73 8.50 9.41 0.63
N GLY A 74 7.63 8.77 -0.17
CA GLY A 74 7.63 8.90 -1.62
C GLY A 74 8.73 8.13 -2.35
N ARG A 75 9.28 7.06 -1.75
CA ARG A 75 10.31 6.20 -2.35
C ARG A 75 9.85 5.64 -3.70
N ASP A 76 8.75 4.92 -3.70
CA ASP A 76 8.19 4.27 -4.88
C ASP A 76 7.53 5.28 -5.83
N THR A 77 6.88 6.31 -5.29
CA THR A 77 6.30 7.42 -6.06
C THR A 77 7.33 8.02 -7.04
N ARG A 78 8.53 8.37 -6.52
CA ARG A 78 9.60 8.94 -7.35
C ARG A 78 10.16 7.94 -8.35
N TYR A 79 10.32 6.69 -7.93
CA TYR A 79 10.81 5.63 -8.82
C TYR A 79 9.85 5.38 -9.99
N LEU A 80 8.54 5.26 -9.73
CA LEU A 80 7.53 5.09 -10.77
C LEU A 80 7.55 6.27 -11.76
N ALA A 81 7.57 7.51 -11.26
CA ALA A 81 7.62 8.70 -12.11
C ALA A 81 8.87 8.74 -12.97
N ALA A 82 10.05 8.43 -12.41
CA ALA A 82 11.32 8.46 -13.12
C ALA A 82 11.41 7.39 -14.21
N GLU A 83 11.03 6.16 -13.89
CA GLU A 83 11.20 5.02 -14.78
C GLU A 83 10.15 4.95 -15.90
N LEU A 84 8.98 5.53 -15.67
CA LEU A 84 7.84 5.46 -16.60
C LEU A 84 7.53 6.80 -17.26
N GLY A 85 8.13 7.91 -16.82
CA GLY A 85 7.79 9.25 -17.32
C GLY A 85 6.31 9.57 -17.13
N CYS A 86 5.71 9.10 -16.05
CA CYS A 86 4.29 9.25 -15.74
C CYS A 86 4.05 10.31 -14.66
N ARG A 87 2.80 10.75 -14.56
CA ARG A 87 2.34 11.59 -13.44
C ARG A 87 1.99 10.69 -12.25
N VAL A 88 2.42 11.04 -11.04
CA VAL A 88 2.10 10.26 -9.83
C VAL A 88 1.54 11.16 -8.74
N LEU A 89 0.36 10.81 -8.23
CA LEU A 89 -0.15 11.33 -6.97
C LEU A 89 0.18 10.35 -5.85
N GLY A 90 1.07 10.74 -4.94
CA GLY A 90 1.32 10.03 -3.70
C GLY A 90 0.37 10.49 -2.61
N LEU A 91 -0.37 9.57 -2.01
CA LEU A 91 -1.34 9.81 -0.95
C LEU A 91 -0.94 9.06 0.32
N ASP A 92 -0.87 9.76 1.45
CA ASP A 92 -0.58 9.13 2.75
C ASP A 92 -1.33 9.85 3.88
N PRO A 93 -1.89 9.13 4.87
CA PRO A 93 -2.58 9.75 6.00
C PRO A 93 -1.64 10.33 7.08
N ALA A 94 -0.33 10.04 7.04
CA ALA A 94 0.65 10.53 8.01
C ALA A 94 1.26 11.86 7.55
N PRO A 95 1.08 12.98 8.28
CA PRO A 95 1.67 14.28 7.96
C PRO A 95 3.19 14.25 7.82
N ALA A 96 3.89 13.49 8.68
CA ALA A 96 5.35 13.36 8.62
C ALA A 96 5.82 12.69 7.33
N ALA A 97 5.10 11.65 6.86
CA ALA A 97 5.37 10.98 5.59
C ALA A 97 5.31 11.96 4.42
N VAL A 98 4.17 12.67 4.29
CA VAL A 98 3.95 13.64 3.20
C VAL A 98 4.95 14.79 3.26
N THR A 99 5.29 15.26 4.46
CA THR A 99 6.30 16.31 4.65
C THR A 99 7.67 15.81 4.20
N GLY A 100 8.05 14.58 4.56
CA GLY A 100 9.28 13.93 4.12
C GLY A 100 9.34 13.75 2.62
N ALA A 101 8.25 13.29 2.00
CA ALA A 101 8.13 13.09 0.57
C ALA A 101 8.29 14.41 -0.22
N ARG A 102 7.62 15.48 0.23
CA ARG A 102 7.73 16.81 -0.38
C ARG A 102 9.14 17.40 -0.32
N LYS A 103 9.90 17.15 0.75
CA LYS A 103 11.30 17.59 0.87
C LYS A 103 12.22 16.88 -0.12
N GLN A 104 11.88 15.68 -0.56
CA GLN A 104 12.66 14.87 -1.49
C GLN A 104 12.17 14.99 -2.94
N ARG A 105 11.19 15.87 -3.21
CA ARG A 105 10.70 16.11 -4.56
C ARG A 105 11.80 16.72 -5.43
N THR A 106 11.99 16.13 -6.60
CA THR A 106 12.83 16.70 -7.67
C THR A 106 11.95 17.45 -8.66
N GLN A 107 12.47 18.53 -9.25
CA GLN A 107 11.71 19.37 -10.19
C GLN A 107 11.45 18.67 -11.53
N ASP A 108 12.25 17.64 -11.84
CA ASP A 108 12.21 16.93 -13.13
C ASP A 108 11.12 15.84 -13.16
N LEU A 109 10.47 15.54 -12.02
CA LEU A 109 9.43 14.50 -11.92
C LEU A 109 8.05 15.13 -11.73
N GLU A 110 7.07 14.65 -12.47
CA GLU A 110 5.66 15.02 -12.31
C GLU A 110 5.01 14.26 -11.12
N VAL A 111 5.43 14.64 -9.91
CA VAL A 111 4.92 14.05 -8.67
C VAL A 111 4.21 15.10 -7.83
N GLU A 112 3.08 14.70 -7.26
CA GLU A 112 2.35 15.45 -6.24
C GLU A 112 2.22 14.59 -4.99
N TYR A 113 2.31 15.20 -3.80
CA TYR A 113 2.10 14.51 -2.53
C TYR A 113 0.96 15.15 -1.76
N ARG A 114 0.01 14.34 -1.35
CA ARG A 114 -1.20 14.79 -0.68
C ARG A 114 -1.41 14.04 0.64
N LEU A 115 -1.78 14.80 1.67
CA LEU A 115 -2.23 14.24 2.93
C LEU A 115 -3.69 13.80 2.81
N GLY A 116 -3.98 12.55 3.13
CA GLY A 116 -5.34 12.03 3.11
C GLY A 116 -5.43 10.52 3.03
N GLU A 117 -6.66 10.04 3.07
CA GLU A 117 -7.03 8.63 2.92
C GLU A 117 -7.68 8.39 1.56
N VAL A 118 -7.49 7.21 0.99
CA VAL A 118 -8.02 6.87 -0.34
C VAL A 118 -9.55 6.89 -0.40
N ALA A 119 -10.22 6.52 0.69
CA ALA A 119 -11.68 6.58 0.80
C ALA A 119 -12.20 8.03 0.72
N SER A 120 -11.49 8.97 1.34
CA SER A 120 -11.82 10.40 1.26
C SER A 120 -11.59 10.95 -0.15
N LEU A 121 -10.47 10.58 -0.79
CA LEU A 121 -10.18 10.97 -2.17
C LEU A 121 -11.28 10.49 -3.13
N ALA A 122 -11.80 9.27 -2.96
CA ALA A 122 -12.86 8.72 -3.80
C ALA A 122 -14.19 9.47 -3.71
N CYS A 123 -14.40 10.20 -2.62
CA CYS A 123 -15.60 11.03 -2.44
C CYS A 123 -15.47 12.44 -3.03
N GLU A 124 -14.30 12.83 -3.52
CA GLU A 124 -14.09 14.17 -4.08
C GLU A 124 -14.62 14.28 -5.51
N ALA A 125 -15.20 15.43 -5.83
CA ALA A 125 -15.70 15.69 -7.16
C ALA A 125 -14.59 15.62 -8.22
N GLY A 126 -14.82 14.92 -9.31
CA GLY A 126 -13.89 14.77 -10.42
C GLY A 126 -12.79 13.73 -10.23
N GLN A 127 -12.78 12.98 -9.12
CA GLN A 127 -11.79 11.93 -8.89
C GLN A 127 -12.20 10.55 -9.43
N ALA A 128 -13.50 10.33 -9.67
CA ALA A 128 -14.00 9.06 -10.18
C ALA A 128 -13.37 8.71 -11.55
N ALA A 129 -12.89 7.48 -11.68
CA ALA A 129 -12.27 6.95 -12.90
C ALA A 129 -11.12 7.82 -13.48
N SER A 130 -10.40 8.57 -12.60
CA SER A 130 -9.38 9.52 -13.03
C SER A 130 -7.98 8.90 -13.15
N TYR A 131 -7.75 7.73 -12.55
CA TYR A 131 -6.44 7.12 -12.49
C TYR A 131 -6.31 5.95 -13.47
N ASP A 132 -5.21 5.92 -14.21
CA ASP A 132 -4.86 4.81 -15.11
C ASP A 132 -4.34 3.60 -14.33
N VAL A 133 -3.62 3.88 -13.24
CA VAL A 133 -3.01 2.86 -12.39
C VAL A 133 -3.20 3.24 -10.92
N ALA A 134 -3.62 2.27 -10.10
CA ALA A 134 -3.47 2.32 -8.65
C ALA A 134 -2.29 1.44 -8.23
N TYR A 135 -1.48 1.95 -7.32
CA TYR A 135 -0.35 1.27 -6.73
C TYR A 135 -0.48 1.35 -5.20
N ALA A 136 -0.28 0.23 -4.50
CA ALA A 136 -0.36 0.18 -3.04
C ALA A 136 0.60 -0.88 -2.50
N CYS A 137 1.71 -0.45 -1.94
CA CYS A 137 2.75 -1.32 -1.40
C CYS A 137 2.63 -1.40 0.12
N ASN A 138 2.37 -2.60 0.64
CA ASN A 138 2.37 -2.88 2.08
C ASN A 138 1.42 -1.99 2.91
N VAL A 139 0.22 -1.69 2.39
CA VAL A 139 -0.81 -0.87 3.05
C VAL A 139 -2.02 -1.71 3.48
N TYR A 140 -2.47 -2.61 2.61
CA TYR A 140 -3.75 -3.30 2.78
C TYR A 140 -3.84 -4.12 4.07
N HIS A 141 -2.76 -4.78 4.47
CA HIS A 141 -2.69 -5.55 5.71
C HIS A 141 -2.75 -4.70 6.99
N LEU A 142 -2.60 -3.38 6.88
CA LEU A 142 -2.72 -2.45 8.01
C LEU A 142 -4.17 -2.06 8.33
N LEU A 143 -5.11 -2.47 7.48
CA LEU A 143 -6.51 -2.07 7.55
C LEU A 143 -7.36 -3.13 8.23
N GLY A 144 -8.19 -2.72 9.18
CA GLY A 144 -9.24 -3.57 9.74
C GLY A 144 -10.34 -3.87 8.70
N PRO A 145 -11.31 -4.77 9.02
CA PRO A 145 -12.29 -5.24 8.04
C PRO A 145 -13.12 -4.14 7.36
N ILE A 146 -13.46 -3.09 8.10
CA ILE A 146 -14.18 -1.93 7.53
C ILE A 146 -13.26 -1.17 6.57
N GLY A 147 -12.04 -0.86 7.01
CA GLY A 147 -11.06 -0.15 6.20
C GLY A 147 -10.69 -0.91 4.92
N ARG A 148 -10.60 -2.24 4.96
CA ARG A 148 -10.36 -3.06 3.74
C ARG A 148 -11.49 -2.92 2.72
N ARG A 149 -12.76 -2.94 3.16
CA ARG A 149 -13.91 -2.73 2.28
C ARG A 149 -13.95 -1.32 1.69
N GLU A 150 -13.67 -0.30 2.51
CA GLU A 150 -13.60 1.09 2.06
C GLU A 150 -12.46 1.30 1.06
N PHE A 151 -11.30 0.70 1.32
CA PHE A 151 -10.13 0.75 0.46
C PHE A 151 -10.41 0.14 -0.93
N THR A 152 -10.96 -1.08 -0.97
CA THR A 152 -11.26 -1.77 -2.24
C THR A 152 -12.34 -1.03 -3.03
N ALA A 153 -13.38 -0.53 -2.37
CA ALA A 153 -14.42 0.28 -3.00
C ALA A 153 -13.86 1.60 -3.55
N ALA A 154 -12.98 2.26 -2.79
CA ALA A 154 -12.33 3.50 -3.24
C ALA A 154 -11.45 3.28 -4.47
N LEU A 155 -10.62 2.24 -4.49
CA LEU A 155 -9.80 1.90 -5.66
C LEU A 155 -10.66 1.60 -6.88
N ALA A 156 -11.76 0.85 -6.69
CA ALA A 156 -12.70 0.56 -7.77
C ALA A 156 -13.38 1.82 -8.33
N ALA A 157 -13.60 2.84 -7.50
CA ALA A 157 -14.18 4.11 -7.95
C ALA A 157 -13.15 5.03 -8.63
N LEU A 158 -11.90 5.03 -8.16
CA LEU A 158 -10.84 5.93 -8.63
C LEU A 158 -10.18 5.45 -9.92
N VAL A 159 -9.98 4.13 -10.07
CA VAL A 159 -9.34 3.55 -11.25
C VAL A 159 -10.36 3.47 -12.40
N ARG A 160 -9.98 3.99 -13.56
CA ARG A 160 -10.85 3.93 -14.75
C ARG A 160 -11.07 2.48 -15.23
N PRO A 161 -12.18 2.19 -15.93
CA PRO A 161 -12.34 0.89 -16.59
C PRO A 161 -11.14 0.55 -17.50
N GLY A 162 -10.63 -0.68 -17.37
CA GLY A 162 -9.40 -1.12 -18.04
C GLY A 162 -8.10 -0.65 -17.43
N GLY A 163 -8.12 0.24 -16.43
CA GLY A 163 -6.95 0.65 -15.66
C GLY A 163 -6.40 -0.49 -14.79
N LEU A 164 -5.19 -0.35 -14.29
CA LEU A 164 -4.47 -1.40 -13.59
C LEU A 164 -4.36 -1.14 -12.08
N LEU A 165 -4.25 -2.21 -11.33
CA LEU A 165 -3.93 -2.23 -9.90
C LEU A 165 -2.67 -3.06 -9.69
N PHE A 166 -1.71 -2.50 -8.93
CA PHE A 166 -0.59 -3.23 -8.35
C PHE A 166 -0.68 -3.12 -6.84
N LEU A 167 -0.73 -4.25 -6.15
CA LEU A 167 -0.86 -4.30 -4.69
C LEU A 167 0.08 -5.34 -4.12
N SER A 168 0.73 -5.02 -2.99
CA SER A 168 1.35 -6.04 -2.15
C SER A 168 0.78 -6.03 -0.74
N THR A 169 0.66 -7.21 -0.14
CA THR A 169 0.16 -7.39 1.22
C THR A 169 0.70 -8.67 1.85
N LEU A 170 0.82 -8.70 3.18
CA LEU A 170 1.38 -9.82 3.90
C LEU A 170 0.56 -11.10 3.72
N SER A 171 1.27 -12.21 3.57
CA SER A 171 0.75 -13.58 3.50
C SER A 171 0.83 -14.27 4.87
N PRO A 172 -0.03 -15.27 5.15
CA PRO A 172 0.10 -16.14 6.32
C PRO A 172 1.41 -16.94 6.39
N ARG A 173 2.24 -16.90 5.35
CA ARG A 173 3.58 -17.48 5.34
C ARG A 173 4.70 -16.50 5.68
N ASP A 174 4.34 -15.27 6.07
CA ASP A 174 5.35 -14.31 6.53
C ASP A 174 6.08 -14.86 7.77
N PRO A 175 7.43 -15.03 7.69
CA PRO A 175 8.16 -15.75 8.73
C PRO A 175 8.44 -14.90 9.98
N GLN A 176 8.23 -13.58 9.91
CA GLN A 176 8.60 -12.67 10.98
C GLN A 176 7.41 -12.10 11.73
N HIS A 177 6.27 -11.93 11.06
CA HIS A 177 5.13 -11.21 11.65
C HIS A 177 3.88 -12.07 11.81
N TYR A 178 3.76 -13.22 11.08
CA TYR A 178 2.59 -14.06 11.23
C TYR A 178 2.49 -14.68 12.62
N ALA A 179 1.33 -14.54 13.26
CA ALA A 179 1.05 -15.02 14.62
C ALA A 179 1.95 -14.41 15.70
N VAL A 180 2.49 -13.21 15.48
CA VAL A 180 3.26 -12.46 16.47
C VAL A 180 2.37 -11.39 17.10
N GLY A 181 2.48 -11.21 18.42
CA GLY A 181 1.64 -10.28 19.18
C GLY A 181 0.31 -10.87 19.65
N ASP A 182 -0.64 -9.99 19.96
CA ASP A 182 -1.95 -10.35 20.51
C ASP A 182 -2.96 -10.60 19.36
N PRO A 183 -3.63 -11.76 19.33
CA PRO A 183 -4.65 -12.04 18.31
C PRO A 183 -5.84 -11.09 18.46
N VAL A 184 -6.37 -10.61 17.33
CA VAL A 184 -7.56 -9.74 17.31
C VAL A 184 -8.82 -10.58 17.46
N SER A 185 -9.60 -10.29 18.49
CA SER A 185 -10.82 -11.03 18.77
C SER A 185 -11.85 -10.91 17.65
N GLY A 186 -12.34 -12.04 17.15
CA GLY A 186 -13.34 -12.08 16.07
C GLY A 186 -12.77 -11.88 14.66
N GLU A 187 -11.46 -11.78 14.51
CA GLU A 187 -10.79 -11.67 13.22
C GLU A 187 -9.75 -12.77 13.05
N GLU A 188 -9.96 -13.63 12.08
CA GLU A 188 -8.97 -14.63 11.70
C GLU A 188 -7.74 -13.95 11.07
N ARG A 189 -6.56 -14.51 11.29
CA ARG A 189 -5.29 -14.05 10.68
C ARG A 189 -4.98 -12.57 10.94
N SER A 190 -5.40 -12.05 12.11
CA SER A 190 -5.14 -10.66 12.51
C SER A 190 -4.50 -10.60 13.89
N TRP A 191 -3.42 -9.83 14.02
CA TRP A 191 -2.67 -9.64 15.27
C TRP A 191 -2.32 -8.18 15.49
N ILE A 192 -2.04 -7.84 16.74
CA ILE A 192 -1.47 -6.55 17.14
C ILE A 192 -0.13 -6.83 17.81
N GLU A 193 0.95 -6.50 17.14
CA GLU A 193 2.30 -6.46 17.70
C GLU A 193 2.62 -5.04 18.14
N HIS A 194 3.02 -4.18 17.23
CA HIS A 194 3.20 -2.74 17.42
C HIS A 194 2.11 -1.94 16.69
N VAL A 195 1.51 -2.56 15.69
CA VAL A 195 0.45 -2.07 14.84
C VAL A 195 -0.46 -3.25 14.50
N TYR A 196 -1.70 -2.96 14.09
CA TYR A 196 -2.58 -3.99 13.54
C TYR A 196 -2.03 -4.55 12.24
N LEU A 197 -1.98 -5.87 12.12
CA LEU A 197 -1.59 -6.61 10.91
C LEU A 197 -2.63 -7.70 10.60
N HIS A 198 -3.07 -7.74 9.36
CA HIS A 198 -3.91 -8.78 8.81
C HIS A 198 -3.17 -9.53 7.70
N PHE A 199 -3.20 -10.85 7.73
CA PHE A 199 -2.50 -11.71 6.75
C PHE A 199 -3.51 -12.32 5.80
N CYS A 200 -3.53 -11.85 4.56
CA CYS A 200 -4.50 -12.23 3.55
C CYS A 200 -4.21 -13.59 2.94
N THR A 201 -5.25 -14.35 2.57
CA THR A 201 -5.13 -15.48 1.67
C THR A 201 -5.36 -15.05 0.21
N ALA A 202 -5.00 -15.90 -0.75
CA ALA A 202 -5.26 -15.65 -2.17
C ALA A 202 -6.76 -15.54 -2.47
N GLU A 203 -7.56 -16.40 -1.83
CA GLU A 203 -9.01 -16.43 -1.99
C GLU A 203 -9.67 -15.16 -1.44
N GLU A 204 -9.20 -14.69 -0.29
CA GLU A 204 -9.66 -13.44 0.32
C GLU A 204 -9.35 -12.26 -0.59
N LEU A 205 -8.13 -12.16 -1.11
CA LEU A 205 -7.75 -11.10 -2.04
C LEU A 205 -8.57 -11.13 -3.33
N ALA A 206 -8.79 -12.31 -3.91
CA ALA A 206 -9.61 -12.44 -5.10
C ALA A 206 -11.07 -12.02 -4.87
N ALA A 207 -11.61 -12.27 -3.68
CA ALA A 207 -12.96 -11.85 -3.30
C ALA A 207 -13.04 -10.34 -3.02
N ASP A 208 -12.09 -9.79 -2.26
CA ASP A 208 -12.07 -8.38 -1.87
C ASP A 208 -11.84 -7.46 -3.08
N PHE A 209 -11.04 -7.90 -4.05
CA PHE A 209 -10.76 -7.17 -5.29
C PHE A 209 -11.61 -7.63 -6.48
N ALA A 210 -12.82 -8.17 -6.28
CA ALA A 210 -13.71 -8.67 -7.33
C ALA A 210 -14.09 -7.62 -8.41
N ALA A 211 -13.96 -6.32 -8.11
CA ALA A 211 -14.10 -5.24 -9.09
C ALA A 211 -12.96 -5.20 -10.13
N PHE A 212 -11.90 -5.96 -9.89
CA PHE A 212 -10.77 -6.12 -10.79
C PHE A 212 -10.72 -7.56 -11.32
N GLU A 213 -10.38 -7.72 -12.57
CA GLU A 213 -9.96 -9.01 -13.14
C GLU A 213 -8.54 -9.28 -12.63
N VAL A 214 -8.34 -10.37 -11.92
CA VAL A 214 -6.99 -10.79 -11.49
C VAL A 214 -6.20 -11.23 -12.70
N LEU A 215 -5.12 -10.52 -13.02
CA LEU A 215 -4.20 -10.85 -14.12
C LEU A 215 -3.05 -11.72 -13.62
N ASP A 216 -2.57 -11.45 -12.40
CA ASP A 216 -1.53 -12.20 -11.73
C ASP A 216 -1.72 -12.09 -10.22
N LEU A 217 -1.51 -13.20 -9.50
CA LEU A 217 -1.53 -13.24 -8.04
C LEU A 217 -0.48 -14.25 -7.58
N ASP A 218 0.68 -13.74 -7.19
CA ASP A 218 1.85 -14.55 -6.85
C ASP A 218 2.30 -14.26 -5.41
N GLU A 219 2.68 -15.30 -4.70
CA GLU A 219 3.26 -15.17 -3.36
C GLU A 219 4.78 -15.18 -3.45
N ARG A 220 5.41 -14.12 -2.97
CA ARG A 220 6.85 -13.93 -3.03
C ARG A 220 7.46 -13.75 -1.66
N SER A 221 8.64 -14.36 -1.48
CA SER A 221 9.52 -14.04 -0.36
C SER A 221 10.61 -13.10 -0.83
N TYR A 222 10.82 -12.01 -0.10
CA TYR A 222 11.86 -11.02 -0.39
C TYR A 222 12.45 -10.46 0.90
N GLU A 223 13.60 -9.81 0.77
CA GLU A 223 14.22 -9.06 1.85
C GLU A 223 14.00 -7.58 1.61
N GLU A 224 13.62 -6.87 2.66
CA GLU A 224 13.47 -5.42 2.66
C GLU A 224 14.48 -4.80 3.61
N ASP A 225 15.20 -3.78 3.14
CA ASP A 225 16.13 -3.04 3.98
C ASP A 225 15.39 -2.41 5.16
N ASN A 226 16.05 -2.36 6.31
CA ASN A 226 15.59 -1.65 7.48
C ASN A 226 16.70 -0.72 7.96
N ALA A 227 16.45 0.58 7.91
CA ALA A 227 17.43 1.59 8.30
C ALA A 227 17.86 1.47 9.79
N ASP A 228 16.98 0.91 10.63
CA ASP A 228 17.16 0.83 12.08
C ASP A 228 17.65 -0.55 12.56
N GLY A 229 17.97 -1.48 11.65
CA GLY A 229 18.35 -2.84 12.06
C GLY A 229 18.63 -3.79 10.90
N PRO A 230 18.67 -5.09 11.17
CA PRO A 230 18.79 -6.11 10.12
C PRO A 230 17.59 -6.03 9.18
N GLY A 231 17.81 -6.33 7.90
CA GLY A 231 16.76 -6.42 6.90
C GLY A 231 15.62 -7.36 7.32
N HIS A 232 14.43 -7.07 6.88
CA HIS A 232 13.24 -7.89 7.13
C HIS A 232 13.03 -8.86 5.98
N ARG A 233 12.73 -10.12 6.32
CA ARG A 233 12.29 -11.11 5.34
C ARG A 233 10.78 -11.23 5.38
N HIS A 234 10.15 -10.93 4.26
CA HIS A 234 8.70 -10.99 4.11
C HIS A 234 8.27 -12.13 3.20
N ALA A 235 7.05 -12.63 3.44
CA ALA A 235 6.27 -13.36 2.45
C ALA A 235 4.98 -12.57 2.20
N SER A 236 4.80 -12.11 0.96
CA SER A 236 3.69 -11.25 0.58
C SER A 236 3.05 -11.71 -0.72
N TRP A 237 1.75 -11.50 -0.82
CA TRP A 237 1.03 -11.56 -2.07
C TRP A 237 1.32 -10.33 -2.91
N PHE A 238 1.52 -10.55 -4.20
CA PHE A 238 1.64 -9.53 -5.24
C PHE A 238 0.48 -9.72 -6.20
N LEU A 239 -0.45 -8.77 -6.20
CA LEU A 239 -1.65 -8.75 -7.03
C LEU A 239 -1.47 -7.75 -8.18
N GLU A 240 -1.61 -8.23 -9.41
CA GLU A 240 -1.85 -7.40 -10.58
C GLU A 240 -3.31 -7.60 -11.01
N GLY A 241 -4.07 -6.52 -11.12
CA GLY A 241 -5.47 -6.55 -11.48
C GLY A 241 -5.83 -5.53 -12.55
N ARG A 242 -6.88 -5.81 -13.35
CA ARG A 242 -7.45 -4.88 -14.31
C ARG A 242 -8.86 -4.49 -13.89
N ARG A 243 -9.16 -3.21 -13.82
CA ARG A 243 -10.50 -2.70 -13.50
C ARG A 243 -11.53 -3.13 -14.56
N ARG A 244 -12.58 -3.82 -14.12
CA ARG A 244 -13.69 -4.30 -14.97
C ARG A 244 -14.55 -3.16 -15.50
#